data_e9ed0dbe9fc5d15cc3d2d2ec7c2b9588
#
_entry.id   e9ed0dbe9fc5d15cc3d2d2ec7c2b9588
#
_cell.length_a   1.000
_cell.length_b   1.000
_cell.length_c   1.000
_cell.angle_alpha   90.00
_cell.angle_beta   90.00
_cell.angle_gamma   90.00
#
_symmetry.space_group_name_H-M   'P 1'
#
loop_
_entity.id
_entity.type
_entity.pdbx_description
1 polymer ?
#
loop_
_entity_poly.entity_id
_entity_poly.type
_entity_poly.pdbx_seq_one_letter_code
_entity_poly.pdbx_strand_id
1 'polypeptide(L)'
;VTGKAGHAGTTPHDLRNDALVCAAEMILAVERFALNRQEVKATVGKLEVSPNASNAIPGKAAFSIDFRAPNLIQLRELKIDLLGKIESIAERRSTKIDIQNIQETSHANCDPQVTKLISAAVAANTGRATELFSGAGHDAMKIAETCRIGMLFVRCLDGLSHHPDEFVKSSDILEALRSLADIIKSVDQNAFAQV
;
A
#
# COMPACT_ATOMS: atom_id res chain seq x y z
N VAL A 1 5.05 16.28 12.62
CA VAL A 1 4.23 17.14 13.49
C VAL A 1 5.10 17.76 14.55
N THR A 2 5.03 19.07 14.69
CA THR A 2 5.75 19.83 15.68
C THR A 2 4.75 20.61 16.54
N GLY A 3 4.78 20.36 17.83
CA GLY A 3 4.01 21.04 18.86
C GLY A 3 4.93 21.70 19.88
N LYS A 4 4.56 21.63 21.16
CA LYS A 4 5.32 22.22 22.28
C LYS A 4 5.47 21.18 23.39
N ALA A 5 6.72 20.83 23.70
CA ALA A 5 7.01 19.97 24.85
C ALA A 5 6.68 20.69 26.17
N GLY A 6 6.24 19.91 27.13
CA GLY A 6 5.87 20.43 28.45
C GLY A 6 5.78 19.34 29.50
N HIS A 7 5.58 19.73 30.76
CA HIS A 7 5.41 18.80 31.85
C HIS A 7 3.98 18.21 31.84
N ALA A 8 3.87 16.89 31.84
CA ALA A 8 2.58 16.21 31.70
C ALA A 8 1.59 16.53 32.82
N GLY A 9 2.08 16.71 34.05
CA GLY A 9 1.24 16.94 35.24
C GLY A 9 0.94 18.41 35.55
N THR A 10 1.71 19.36 35.03
CA THR A 10 1.59 20.79 35.41
C THR A 10 1.14 21.71 34.29
N THR A 11 1.29 21.31 33.01
CA THR A 11 0.85 22.14 31.89
C THR A 11 -0.67 22.05 31.72
N PRO A 12 -1.43 23.16 31.85
CA PRO A 12 -2.87 23.20 31.62
C PRO A 12 -3.25 22.70 30.21
N HIS A 13 -4.44 22.10 30.07
CA HIS A 13 -4.86 21.50 28.79
C HIS A 13 -5.02 22.51 27.67
N ASP A 14 -5.50 23.71 27.98
CA ASP A 14 -5.70 24.82 27.02
C ASP A 14 -4.39 25.43 26.50
N LEU A 15 -3.26 25.15 27.17
CA LEU A 15 -1.94 25.60 26.77
C LEU A 15 -1.10 24.51 26.08
N ARG A 16 -1.68 23.33 25.87
CA ARG A 16 -0.96 22.19 25.24
C ARG A 16 -1.03 22.21 23.73
N ASN A 17 0.13 22.08 23.10
CA ASN A 17 0.27 21.77 21.69
C ASN A 17 0.94 20.39 21.59
N ASP A 18 0.20 19.33 21.89
CA ASP A 18 0.70 17.96 21.98
C ASP A 18 0.86 17.35 20.58
N ALA A 19 2.12 17.16 20.17
CA ALA A 19 2.43 16.61 18.85
C ALA A 19 1.99 15.16 18.68
N LEU A 20 2.03 14.35 19.74
CA LEU A 20 1.63 12.94 19.68
C LEU A 20 0.11 12.80 19.56
N VAL A 21 -0.67 13.55 20.33
CA VAL A 21 -2.12 13.52 20.23
C VAL A 21 -2.58 14.02 18.86
N CYS A 22 -1.90 15.05 18.31
CA CYS A 22 -2.15 15.47 16.93
C CYS A 22 -1.82 14.38 15.92
N ALA A 23 -0.66 13.74 16.03
CA ALA A 23 -0.27 12.62 15.16
C ALA A 23 -1.24 11.43 15.26
N ALA A 24 -1.69 11.09 16.48
CA ALA A 24 -2.67 10.02 16.69
C ALA A 24 -4.00 10.28 15.95
N GLU A 25 -4.48 11.53 15.99
CA GLU A 25 -5.68 11.91 15.24
C GLU A 25 -5.47 11.83 13.72
N MET A 26 -4.31 12.26 13.24
CA MET A 26 -3.93 12.13 11.83
C MET A 26 -3.84 10.67 11.41
N ILE A 27 -3.25 9.79 12.22
CA ILE A 27 -3.15 8.34 11.97
C ILE A 27 -4.53 7.72 11.83
N LEU A 28 -5.46 8.04 12.73
CA LEU A 28 -6.84 7.59 12.63
C LEU A 28 -7.56 8.16 11.40
N ALA A 29 -7.23 9.38 10.99
CA ALA A 29 -7.78 9.97 9.77
C ALA A 29 -7.27 9.25 8.51
N VAL A 30 -5.99 8.86 8.48
CA VAL A 30 -5.38 8.04 7.41
C VAL A 30 -6.10 6.69 7.28
N GLU A 31 -6.30 5.98 8.40
CA GLU A 31 -7.02 4.70 8.42
C GLU A 31 -8.44 4.85 7.90
N ARG A 32 -9.22 5.78 8.44
CA ARG A 32 -10.61 6.04 8.02
C ARG A 32 -10.70 6.44 6.56
N PHE A 33 -9.71 7.16 6.04
CA PHE A 33 -9.65 7.55 4.65
C PHE A 33 -9.57 6.35 3.72
N ALA A 34 -8.75 5.34 4.07
CA ALA A 34 -8.62 4.11 3.30
C ALA A 34 -9.83 3.17 3.47
N LEU A 35 -10.36 3.01 4.69
CA LEU A 35 -11.51 2.13 4.97
C LEU A 35 -12.74 2.44 4.13
N ASN A 36 -12.95 3.70 3.79
CA ASN A 36 -14.09 4.14 2.96
C ASN A 36 -13.84 4.00 1.43
N ARG A 37 -12.73 3.36 1.01
CA ARG A 37 -12.30 3.22 -0.40
C ARG A 37 -11.72 1.84 -0.65
N GLN A 38 -12.48 0.97 -1.27
CA GLN A 38 -12.18 -0.47 -1.40
C GLN A 38 -10.79 -0.77 -1.99
N GLU A 39 -10.36 0.01 -2.99
CA GLU A 39 -9.09 -0.23 -3.70
C GLU A 39 -7.92 0.60 -3.16
N VAL A 40 -8.15 1.45 -2.17
CA VAL A 40 -7.14 2.29 -1.55
C VAL A 40 -6.59 1.61 -0.30
N LYS A 41 -5.28 1.62 -0.16
CA LYS A 41 -4.60 1.17 1.06
C LYS A 41 -3.79 2.34 1.62
N ALA A 42 -3.89 2.55 2.93
CA ALA A 42 -3.07 3.52 3.62
C ALA A 42 -2.68 2.95 4.98
N THR A 43 -1.39 2.93 5.25
CA THR A 43 -0.83 2.35 6.47
C THR A 43 0.21 3.27 7.07
N VAL A 44 0.13 3.46 8.38
CA VAL A 44 1.18 4.10 9.16
C VAL A 44 2.03 3.00 9.78
N GLY A 45 3.21 2.75 9.20
CA GLY A 45 4.10 1.66 9.61
C GLY A 45 5.21 2.10 10.58
N LYS A 46 5.45 3.41 10.73
CA LYS A 46 6.50 3.95 11.58
C LYS A 46 5.99 5.17 12.34
N LEU A 47 6.28 5.24 13.64
CA LEU A 47 6.00 6.39 14.50
C LEU A 47 7.19 6.63 15.43
N GLU A 48 7.70 7.85 15.43
CA GLU A 48 8.76 8.32 16.32
C GLU A 48 8.27 9.51 17.12
N VAL A 49 8.57 9.54 18.40
CA VAL A 49 8.10 10.57 19.35
C VAL A 49 9.26 11.14 20.11
N SER A 50 9.26 12.45 20.36
CA SER A 50 10.28 13.13 21.17
C SER A 50 9.62 14.11 22.14
N PRO A 51 10.04 14.09 23.43
CA PRO A 51 11.17 13.37 24.02
C PRO A 51 10.90 11.89 24.37
N ASN A 52 9.71 11.36 24.14
CA ASN A 52 9.34 9.97 24.44
C ASN A 52 9.54 9.60 25.93
N ALA A 53 9.11 10.45 26.81
CA ALA A 53 9.16 10.30 28.26
C ALA A 53 7.76 10.33 28.85
N SER A 54 7.47 9.44 29.81
CA SER A 54 6.13 9.26 30.39
C SER A 54 5.56 10.47 31.11
N ASN A 55 6.41 11.39 31.55
CA ASN A 55 6.05 12.62 32.29
C ASN A 55 6.17 13.89 31.45
N ALA A 56 6.38 13.78 30.15
CA ALA A 56 6.52 14.93 29.26
C ALA A 56 5.48 14.89 28.11
N ILE A 57 4.90 16.06 27.83
CA ILE A 57 4.08 16.26 26.62
C ILE A 57 5.02 16.22 25.42
N PRO A 58 4.77 15.40 24.40
CA PRO A 58 5.60 15.33 23.20
C PRO A 58 5.58 16.63 22.40
N GLY A 59 6.78 17.16 22.13
CA GLY A 59 6.96 18.33 21.27
C GLY A 59 7.11 17.99 19.81
N LYS A 60 7.44 16.74 19.47
CA LYS A 60 7.59 16.27 18.09
C LYS A 60 7.09 14.84 17.92
N ALA A 61 6.38 14.59 16.84
CA ALA A 61 6.03 13.26 16.37
C ALA A 61 6.28 13.17 14.86
N ALA A 62 6.96 12.11 14.43
CA ALA A 62 7.19 11.81 13.01
C ALA A 62 6.61 10.45 12.69
N PHE A 63 5.84 10.34 11.61
CA PHE A 63 5.28 9.07 11.16
C PHE A 63 5.30 8.96 9.64
N SER A 64 5.36 7.73 9.14
CA SER A 64 5.30 7.43 7.71
C SER A 64 3.89 7.07 7.31
N ILE A 65 3.49 7.44 6.08
CA ILE A 65 2.27 6.97 5.45
C ILE A 65 2.68 6.22 4.18
N ASP A 66 2.39 4.93 4.13
CA ASP A 66 2.38 4.15 2.89
C ASP A 66 0.98 4.27 2.30
N PHE A 67 0.87 4.94 1.14
CA PHE A 67 -0.40 5.24 0.49
C PHE A 67 -0.42 4.68 -0.92
N ARG A 68 -1.37 3.78 -1.20
CA ARG A 68 -1.49 3.06 -2.48
C ARG A 68 -2.89 3.20 -3.05
N ALA A 69 -2.95 3.41 -4.36
CA ALA A 69 -4.21 3.50 -5.14
C ALA A 69 -4.05 2.74 -6.46
N PRO A 70 -5.16 2.39 -7.16
CA PRO A 70 -5.12 1.56 -8.37
C PRO A 70 -4.32 2.16 -9.54
N ASN A 71 -4.26 3.46 -9.64
CA ASN A 71 -3.51 4.15 -10.70
C ASN A 71 -2.97 5.50 -10.22
N LEU A 72 -2.02 6.05 -10.97
CA LEU A 72 -1.29 7.25 -10.60
C LEU A 72 -2.18 8.51 -10.54
N ILE A 73 -3.20 8.60 -11.37
CA ILE A 73 -4.13 9.75 -11.38
C ILE A 73 -4.91 9.77 -10.06
N GLN A 74 -5.55 8.65 -9.73
CA GLN A 74 -6.27 8.50 -8.47
C GLN A 74 -5.36 8.65 -7.25
N LEU A 75 -4.12 8.13 -7.31
CA LEU A 75 -3.14 8.30 -6.25
C LEU A 75 -2.90 9.78 -5.94
N ARG A 76 -2.70 10.60 -6.97
CA ARG A 76 -2.42 12.04 -6.82
C ARG A 76 -3.64 12.80 -6.30
N GLU A 77 -4.81 12.55 -6.84
CA GLU A 77 -6.05 13.19 -6.40
C GLU A 77 -6.37 12.86 -4.93
N LEU A 78 -6.34 11.59 -4.58
CA LEU A 78 -6.62 11.13 -3.22
C LEU A 78 -5.55 11.55 -2.21
N LYS A 79 -4.30 11.70 -2.65
CA LYS A 79 -3.22 12.25 -1.84
C LYS A 79 -3.50 13.70 -1.45
N ILE A 80 -3.97 14.53 -2.38
CA ILE A 80 -4.36 15.92 -2.10
C ILE A 80 -5.47 15.95 -1.05
N ASP A 81 -6.51 15.14 -1.20
CA ASP A 81 -7.61 15.05 -0.24
C ASP A 81 -7.16 14.63 1.16
N LEU A 82 -6.26 13.62 1.22
CA LEU A 82 -5.72 13.14 2.49
C LEU A 82 -4.86 14.21 3.17
N LEU A 83 -3.99 14.87 2.41
CA LEU A 83 -3.12 15.93 2.93
C LEU A 83 -3.94 17.12 3.45
N GLY A 84 -5.00 17.53 2.76
CA GLY A 84 -5.91 18.57 3.24
C GLY A 84 -6.59 18.24 4.58
N LYS A 85 -6.91 16.95 4.81
CA LYS A 85 -7.41 16.50 6.13
C LYS A 85 -6.34 16.58 7.22
N ILE A 86 -5.11 16.18 6.89
CA ILE A 86 -3.97 16.25 7.82
C ILE A 86 -3.67 17.71 8.20
N GLU A 87 -3.68 18.60 7.22
CA GLU A 87 -3.49 20.05 7.44
C GLU A 87 -4.57 20.64 8.33
N SER A 88 -5.84 20.33 8.09
CA SER A 88 -6.97 20.76 8.91
C SER A 88 -6.85 20.28 10.37
N ILE A 89 -6.36 19.06 10.60
CA ILE A 89 -6.11 18.55 11.96
C ILE A 89 -4.99 19.34 12.62
N ALA A 90 -3.90 19.63 11.91
CA ALA A 90 -2.77 20.40 12.43
C ALA A 90 -3.20 21.81 12.84
N GLU A 91 -3.96 22.49 11.99
CA GLU A 91 -4.49 23.84 12.26
C GLU A 91 -5.36 23.85 13.53
N ARG A 92 -6.35 22.96 13.60
CA ARG A 92 -7.26 22.87 14.76
C ARG A 92 -6.51 22.59 16.07
N ARG A 93 -5.40 21.84 16.01
CA ARG A 93 -4.55 21.52 17.17
C ARG A 93 -3.42 22.50 17.40
N SER A 94 -3.35 23.57 16.61
CA SER A 94 -2.29 24.61 16.69
C SER A 94 -0.88 24.01 16.64
N THR A 95 -0.69 22.98 15.80
CA THR A 95 0.61 22.33 15.56
C THR A 95 1.11 22.67 14.16
N LYS A 96 2.42 22.52 13.95
CA LYS A 96 3.04 22.66 12.62
C LYS A 96 3.29 21.27 12.02
N ILE A 97 3.16 21.16 10.72
CA ILE A 97 3.52 19.95 9.98
C ILE A 97 4.57 20.26 8.93
N ASP A 98 5.41 19.30 8.68
CA ASP A 98 6.32 19.22 7.54
C ASP A 98 6.07 17.87 6.85
N ILE A 99 5.75 17.90 5.55
CA ILE A 99 5.37 16.72 4.77
C ILE A 99 6.41 16.52 3.69
N GLN A 100 7.04 15.34 3.71
CA GLN A 100 8.05 14.96 2.72
C GLN A 100 7.56 13.79 1.89
N ASN A 101 7.63 13.91 0.57
CA ASN A 101 7.41 12.80 -0.32
C ASN A 101 8.72 12.02 -0.47
N ILE A 102 8.80 10.85 0.18
CA ILE A 102 10.04 10.05 0.21
C ILE A 102 10.18 9.25 -1.09
N GLN A 103 9.08 8.71 -1.59
CA GLN A 103 9.07 7.88 -2.78
C GLN A 103 7.70 7.95 -3.47
N GLU A 104 7.71 8.05 -4.79
CA GLU A 104 6.54 7.82 -5.63
C GLU A 104 6.91 6.74 -6.66
N THR A 105 6.24 5.60 -6.61
CA THR A 105 6.51 4.49 -7.51
C THR A 105 5.46 4.51 -8.63
N SER A 106 5.93 4.41 -9.87
CA SER A 106 5.05 4.29 -11.04
C SER A 106 4.28 2.96 -10.99
N HIS A 107 3.08 2.97 -11.55
CA HIS A 107 2.33 1.73 -11.81
C HIS A 107 2.87 1.05 -13.06
N ALA A 108 2.85 -0.29 -13.05
CA ALA A 108 3.06 -1.10 -14.23
C ALA A 108 1.75 -1.82 -14.57
N ASN A 109 1.25 -1.59 -15.78
CA ASN A 109 0.08 -2.31 -16.25
C ASN A 109 0.52 -3.62 -16.89
N CYS A 110 -0.15 -4.72 -16.51
CA CYS A 110 -0.02 -5.98 -17.23
C CYS A 110 -0.56 -5.84 -18.65
N ASP A 111 0.11 -6.48 -19.59
CA ASP A 111 -0.34 -6.51 -20.98
C ASP A 111 -1.66 -7.28 -21.09
N PRO A 112 -2.70 -6.73 -21.77
CA PRO A 112 -4.01 -7.37 -21.86
C PRO A 112 -3.98 -8.75 -22.55
N GLN A 113 -3.09 -8.95 -23.52
CA GLN A 113 -2.97 -10.23 -24.22
C GLN A 113 -2.34 -11.28 -23.31
N VAL A 114 -1.29 -10.89 -22.56
CA VAL A 114 -0.64 -11.75 -21.57
C VAL A 114 -1.62 -12.10 -20.45
N THR A 115 -2.36 -11.11 -19.93
CA THR A 115 -3.38 -11.32 -18.91
C THR A 115 -4.45 -12.30 -19.37
N LYS A 116 -4.97 -12.14 -20.61
CA LYS A 116 -5.96 -13.05 -21.16
C LYS A 116 -5.44 -14.49 -21.29
N LEU A 117 -4.17 -14.64 -21.66
CA LEU A 117 -3.52 -15.93 -21.79
C LEU A 117 -3.37 -16.62 -20.43
N ILE A 118 -2.94 -15.86 -19.41
CA ILE A 118 -2.85 -16.33 -18.03
C ILE A 118 -4.25 -16.73 -17.52
N SER A 119 -5.26 -15.87 -17.71
CA SER A 119 -6.63 -16.13 -17.28
C SER A 119 -7.21 -17.39 -17.90
N ALA A 120 -6.95 -17.63 -19.20
CA ALA A 120 -7.39 -18.84 -19.88
C ALA A 120 -6.73 -20.11 -19.32
N ALA A 121 -5.41 -20.09 -19.10
CA ALA A 121 -4.67 -21.21 -18.54
C ALA A 121 -5.10 -21.51 -17.08
N VAL A 122 -5.30 -20.48 -16.27
CA VAL A 122 -5.79 -20.63 -14.91
C VAL A 122 -7.20 -21.21 -14.90
N ALA A 123 -8.11 -20.68 -15.72
CA ALA A 123 -9.49 -21.18 -15.79
C ALA A 123 -9.55 -22.65 -16.22
N ALA A 124 -8.70 -23.07 -17.18
CA ALA A 124 -8.62 -24.46 -17.62
C ALA A 124 -8.17 -25.42 -16.53
N ASN A 125 -7.26 -25.01 -15.66
CA ASN A 125 -6.70 -25.85 -14.58
C ASN A 125 -7.50 -25.78 -13.27
N THR A 126 -8.21 -24.68 -13.00
CA THR A 126 -8.88 -24.44 -11.71
C THR A 126 -10.39 -24.26 -11.80
N GLY A 127 -10.94 -24.27 -13.02
CA GLY A 127 -12.36 -24.03 -13.32
C GLY A 127 -12.76 -22.54 -13.35
N ARG A 128 -11.93 -21.63 -12.87
CA ARG A 128 -12.17 -20.17 -12.93
C ARG A 128 -10.87 -19.39 -12.85
N ALA A 129 -10.85 -18.20 -13.42
CA ALA A 129 -9.81 -17.21 -13.21
C ALA A 129 -10.41 -15.95 -12.54
N THR A 130 -9.63 -15.31 -11.68
CA THR A 130 -9.99 -14.03 -11.04
C THR A 130 -8.86 -13.07 -11.31
N GLU A 131 -9.18 -11.92 -11.87
CA GLU A 131 -8.21 -10.83 -12.04
C GLU A 131 -8.16 -10.01 -10.77
N LEU A 132 -6.95 -9.71 -10.31
CA LEU A 132 -6.69 -9.01 -9.08
C LEU A 132 -5.76 -7.81 -9.33
N PHE A 133 -6.01 -6.73 -8.63
CA PHE A 133 -5.07 -5.63 -8.51
C PHE A 133 -4.02 -5.99 -7.44
N SER A 134 -2.73 -5.87 -7.78
CA SER A 134 -1.66 -5.96 -6.79
C SER A 134 -1.27 -4.58 -6.29
N GLY A 135 -1.46 -4.34 -5.00
CA GLY A 135 -0.93 -3.15 -4.32
C GLY A 135 0.54 -3.27 -3.91
N ALA A 136 1.20 -4.42 -4.14
CA ALA A 136 2.60 -4.62 -3.79
C ALA A 136 3.54 -4.17 -4.92
N GLY A 137 4.77 -3.81 -4.57
CA GLY A 137 5.85 -3.63 -5.54
C GLY A 137 6.40 -4.99 -5.97
N HIS A 138 6.65 -5.16 -7.27
CA HIS A 138 7.21 -6.38 -7.85
C HIS A 138 8.32 -6.03 -8.83
N ASP A 139 9.30 -6.90 -8.99
CA ASP A 139 10.37 -6.76 -10.00
C ASP A 139 9.81 -6.68 -11.43
N ALA A 140 8.64 -7.28 -11.67
CA ALA A 140 7.88 -7.14 -12.90
C ALA A 140 7.63 -5.68 -13.30
N MET A 141 7.56 -4.74 -12.36
CA MET A 141 7.41 -3.31 -12.66
C MET A 141 8.62 -2.76 -13.41
N LYS A 142 9.83 -3.26 -13.13
CA LYS A 142 11.04 -2.88 -13.86
C LYS A 142 11.13 -3.55 -15.23
N ILE A 143 10.71 -4.79 -15.30
CA ILE A 143 10.65 -5.54 -16.58
C ILE A 143 9.63 -4.92 -17.53
N ALA A 144 8.53 -4.37 -17.01
CA ALA A 144 7.50 -3.70 -17.80
C ALA A 144 7.99 -2.48 -18.59
N GLU A 145 9.14 -1.90 -18.22
CA GLU A 145 9.77 -0.79 -18.95
C GLU A 145 10.32 -1.25 -20.32
N THR A 146 10.54 -2.55 -20.50
CA THR A 146 11.19 -3.12 -21.71
C THR A 146 10.41 -4.27 -22.35
N CYS A 147 9.55 -4.94 -21.61
CA CYS A 147 8.84 -6.12 -22.07
C CYS A 147 7.36 -6.08 -21.65
N ARG A 148 6.52 -6.80 -22.39
CA ARG A 148 5.15 -7.08 -21.96
C ARG A 148 5.17 -8.00 -20.74
N ILE A 149 4.42 -7.66 -19.72
CA ILE A 149 4.33 -8.43 -18.49
C ILE A 149 2.93 -8.95 -18.22
N GLY A 150 2.85 -10.04 -17.49
CA GLY A 150 1.67 -10.53 -16.79
C GLY A 150 2.11 -11.19 -15.50
N MET A 151 1.19 -11.34 -14.55
CA MET A 151 1.50 -11.94 -13.26
C MET A 151 0.51 -13.02 -12.91
N LEU A 152 1.03 -14.14 -12.41
CA LEU A 152 0.27 -15.25 -11.87
C LEU A 152 0.46 -15.28 -10.36
N PHE A 153 -0.64 -15.16 -9.61
CA PHE A 153 -0.65 -15.28 -8.16
C PHE A 153 -1.04 -16.69 -7.71
N VAL A 154 -0.39 -17.17 -6.66
CA VAL A 154 -0.73 -18.44 -6.01
C VAL A 154 -1.43 -18.12 -4.69
N ARG A 155 -2.52 -18.84 -4.39
CA ARG A 155 -3.25 -18.65 -3.13
C ARG A 155 -2.36 -19.01 -1.94
N CYS A 156 -2.28 -18.15 -0.96
CA CYS A 156 -1.70 -18.43 0.35
C CYS A 156 -2.77 -18.54 1.44
N LEU A 157 -2.42 -19.20 2.53
CA LEU A 157 -3.31 -19.38 3.66
C LEU A 157 -3.67 -18.00 4.25
N ASP A 158 -4.98 -17.74 4.37
CA ASP A 158 -5.55 -16.49 4.91
C ASP A 158 -5.07 -15.20 4.23
N GLY A 159 -4.43 -15.30 3.05
CA GLY A 159 -3.86 -14.15 2.35
C GLY A 159 -2.66 -13.53 3.07
N LEU A 160 -2.01 -14.25 3.97
CA LEU A 160 -0.86 -13.77 4.72
C LEU A 160 0.34 -13.57 3.82
N SER A 161 1.03 -12.44 4.01
CA SER A 161 2.33 -12.13 3.43
C SER A 161 3.17 -11.36 4.43
N HIS A 162 4.50 -11.49 4.36
CA HIS A 162 5.45 -10.92 5.33
C HIS A 162 5.22 -11.41 6.77
N HIS A 163 4.74 -12.65 6.93
CA HIS A 163 4.46 -13.27 8.21
C HIS A 163 5.13 -14.66 8.30
N PRO A 164 5.62 -15.09 9.49
CA PRO A 164 6.23 -16.44 9.65
C PRO A 164 5.30 -17.61 9.28
N ASP A 165 3.99 -17.42 9.41
CA ASP A 165 2.97 -18.42 9.07
C ASP A 165 2.51 -18.35 7.60
N GLU A 166 3.19 -17.58 6.75
CA GLU A 166 2.91 -17.56 5.32
C GLU A 166 3.07 -18.95 4.72
N PHE A 167 1.99 -19.48 4.17
CA PHE A 167 1.96 -20.87 3.71
C PHE A 167 1.12 -21.04 2.45
N VAL A 168 1.62 -21.85 1.51
CA VAL A 168 0.92 -22.23 0.29
C VAL A 168 0.72 -23.75 0.29
N LYS A 169 -0.51 -24.20 0.00
CA LYS A 169 -0.81 -25.64 -0.13
C LYS A 169 -0.14 -26.22 -1.37
N SER A 170 0.39 -27.43 -1.26
CA SER A 170 1.03 -28.12 -2.40
C SER A 170 0.09 -28.29 -3.60
N SER A 171 -1.22 -28.43 -3.37
CA SER A 171 -2.22 -28.46 -4.44
C SER A 171 -2.27 -27.15 -5.25
N ASP A 172 -2.21 -26.00 -4.55
CA ASP A 172 -2.25 -24.68 -5.19
C ASP A 172 -0.96 -24.41 -5.99
N ILE A 173 0.18 -24.89 -5.46
CA ILE A 173 1.47 -24.86 -6.19
C ILE A 173 1.38 -25.69 -7.47
N LEU A 174 0.82 -26.90 -7.41
CA LEU A 174 0.69 -27.78 -8.57
C LEU A 174 -0.21 -27.18 -9.64
N GLU A 175 -1.33 -26.56 -9.26
CA GLU A 175 -2.23 -25.87 -10.20
C GLU A 175 -1.53 -24.66 -10.85
N ALA A 176 -0.77 -23.89 -10.10
CA ALA A 176 0.02 -22.79 -10.64
C ALA A 176 1.09 -23.26 -11.62
N LEU A 177 1.80 -24.35 -11.31
CA LEU A 177 2.81 -24.95 -12.21
C LEU A 177 2.20 -25.47 -13.51
N ARG A 178 1.03 -26.12 -13.44
CA ARG A 178 0.29 -26.57 -14.64
C ARG A 178 -0.11 -25.37 -15.50
N SER A 179 -0.70 -24.33 -14.87
CA SER A 179 -1.08 -23.12 -15.58
C SER A 179 0.13 -22.44 -16.22
N LEU A 180 1.26 -22.34 -15.51
CA LEU A 180 2.49 -21.78 -16.05
C LEU A 180 3.02 -22.59 -17.25
N ALA A 181 3.01 -23.91 -17.17
CA ALA A 181 3.41 -24.78 -18.28
C ALA A 181 2.52 -24.58 -19.53
N ASP A 182 1.22 -24.42 -19.35
CA ASP A 182 0.29 -24.17 -20.45
C ASP A 182 0.48 -22.76 -21.05
N ILE A 183 0.76 -21.76 -20.23
CA ILE A 183 1.11 -20.40 -20.68
C ILE A 183 2.37 -20.45 -21.56
N ILE A 184 3.45 -21.10 -21.09
CA ILE A 184 4.71 -21.21 -21.84
C ILE A 184 4.49 -21.90 -23.20
N LYS A 185 3.76 -23.01 -23.23
CA LYS A 185 3.43 -23.71 -24.49
C LYS A 185 2.65 -22.83 -25.47
N SER A 186 1.71 -22.03 -24.94
CA SER A 186 0.89 -21.12 -25.75
C SER A 186 1.68 -19.94 -26.32
N VAL A 187 2.67 -19.46 -25.59
CA VAL A 187 3.60 -18.40 -26.06
C VAL A 187 4.48 -18.93 -27.19
N ASP A 188 5.00 -20.16 -27.06
CA ASP A 188 5.87 -20.80 -28.06
C ASP A 188 5.12 -21.10 -29.37
N GLN A 189 3.80 -21.32 -29.34
CA GLN A 189 2.96 -21.66 -30.49
C GLN A 189 2.42 -20.46 -31.30
N ASN A 190 3.02 -19.24 -31.24
CA ASN A 190 2.72 -18.08 -32.09
C ASN A 190 1.76 -16.99 -31.52
N ALA A 191 1.49 -16.92 -30.23
CA ALA A 191 0.65 -15.82 -29.71
C ALA A 191 1.34 -14.43 -29.80
N PHE A 192 2.66 -14.37 -29.98
CA PHE A 192 3.45 -13.12 -30.02
C PHE A 192 4.40 -13.00 -31.23
N ALA A 193 4.29 -13.87 -32.23
CA ALA A 193 5.18 -13.90 -33.39
C ALA A 193 4.86 -12.82 -34.45
N GLN A 194 3.93 -11.90 -34.16
CA GLN A 194 3.58 -10.80 -35.07
C GLN A 194 3.69 -9.47 -34.30
N VAL A 195 4.91 -8.97 -34.19
CA VAL A 195 5.20 -7.53 -34.01
C VAL A 195 6.41 -7.20 -34.89
#